data_993e22a95d4e994661d77bcf5af02c26
#
_entry.id   993e22a95d4e994661d77bcf5af02c26
#
_cell.length_a   1.000
_cell.length_b   1.000
_cell.length_c   1.000
_cell.angle_alpha   90.00
_cell.angle_beta   90.00
_cell.angle_gamma   90.00
#
_symmetry.space_group_name_H-M   'P 1'
#
loop_
_entity.id
_entity.type
_entity.pdbx_description
1 polymer ?
#
loop_
_entity_poly.entity_id
_entity_poly.type
_entity_poly.pdbx_seq_one_letter_code
_entity_poly.pdbx_strand_id
1 'polypeptide(L)'
;MKKYTKLIIFMVALLTTSTFLITKVNASELNFSVEPIIPANQRDQKKTYFDLKMEASASQTIEINLRNDTKNDVIIQPRVNSALTNIKGVVEYGELPEKQDSTLIHNLNDIVTVVDEVIVPAESHVRLPLTIDMPKEEFDGILAGGITLQEKQTDTDTNKKGEQGLSIQNRYAYVVALVLNENDNEIVPELELNEIAAAQVNARNVINANLQNITAMYVNQLSVNAKITRQGQNEVLYKSTSEGMQMAPNSNFNYPISLDGAKLEAGKYTLEMTAESKGKTWHWKENFTIDGETANKLNKTDVTIENNSNWIYILIGVSLILVALILWFILWKRKKKKEEEARKKELAARKRKKKKSVKTEKK
;
A
#
# COMPACT_ATOMS: atom_id res chain seq x y z
N MET A 1 21.21 3.22 57.60
CA MET A 1 21.32 4.50 56.88
C MET A 1 22.27 4.42 55.67
N LYS A 2 23.52 3.96 55.74
CA LYS A 2 24.48 3.95 54.59
C LYS A 2 24.05 3.13 53.36
N LYS A 3 23.15 2.14 53.45
CA LYS A 3 22.64 1.38 52.31
C LYS A 3 21.62 2.16 51.47
N TYR A 4 20.75 2.92 52.12
CA TYR A 4 19.72 3.72 51.41
C TYR A 4 20.32 4.96 50.73
N THR A 5 21.37 5.54 51.29
CA THR A 5 22.09 6.68 50.69
C THR A 5 22.71 6.28 49.36
N LYS A 6 23.31 5.07 49.27
CA LYS A 6 23.86 4.55 47.99
C LYS A 6 22.79 4.28 46.93
N LEU A 7 21.59 3.81 47.36
CA LEU A 7 20.45 3.56 46.46
C LEU A 7 19.88 4.87 45.92
N ILE A 8 19.78 5.91 46.76
CA ILE A 8 19.30 7.25 46.37
C ILE A 8 20.29 7.89 45.38
N ILE A 9 21.60 7.79 45.63
CA ILE A 9 22.64 8.32 44.70
C ILE A 9 22.58 7.58 43.34
N PHE A 10 22.36 6.26 43.34
CA PHE A 10 22.22 5.48 42.12
C PHE A 10 20.95 5.85 41.33
N MET A 11 19.81 6.06 42.05
CA MET A 11 18.56 6.54 41.41
C MET A 11 18.70 7.95 40.82
N VAL A 12 19.36 8.87 41.53
CA VAL A 12 19.62 10.23 41.05
C VAL A 12 20.55 10.20 39.83
N ALA A 13 21.61 9.37 39.83
CA ALA A 13 22.49 9.17 38.69
C ALA A 13 21.76 8.56 37.47
N LEU A 14 20.81 7.63 37.71
CA LEU A 14 19.99 7.04 36.63
C LEU A 14 19.00 8.07 36.05
N LEU A 15 18.42 8.95 36.88
CA LEU A 15 17.55 10.04 36.42
C LEU A 15 18.31 11.10 35.63
N THR A 16 19.54 11.44 36.05
CA THR A 16 20.35 12.45 35.33
C THR A 16 20.88 11.93 33.99
N THR A 17 21.19 10.63 33.87
CA THR A 17 21.57 10.02 32.56
C THR A 17 20.39 9.93 31.58
N SER A 18 19.16 9.79 32.06
CA SER A 18 17.97 9.74 31.23
C SER A 18 17.64 11.09 30.53
N THR A 19 18.04 12.21 31.11
CA THR A 19 17.79 13.55 30.56
C THR A 19 18.77 13.97 29.45
N PHE A 20 19.87 13.25 29.25
CA PHE A 20 20.85 13.56 28.19
C PHE A 20 20.57 12.84 26.84
N LEU A 21 19.54 11.99 26.76
CA LEU A 21 19.16 11.28 25.54
C LEU A 21 18.02 11.97 24.76
N ILE A 22 17.86 13.30 24.90
CA ILE A 22 16.97 14.04 24.02
C ILE A 22 17.63 14.16 22.66
N THR A 23 17.47 13.15 21.81
CA THR A 23 17.73 13.27 20.39
C THR A 23 16.79 14.35 19.82
N LYS A 24 17.35 15.38 19.20
CA LYS A 24 16.54 16.33 18.42
C LYS A 24 15.84 15.53 17.33
N VAL A 25 14.54 15.30 17.47
CA VAL A 25 13.70 14.84 16.38
C VAL A 25 13.56 16.02 15.44
N ASN A 26 14.31 16.03 14.36
CA ASN A 26 14.04 16.94 13.26
C ASN A 26 12.78 16.41 12.56
N ALA A 27 11.65 17.07 12.80
CA ALA A 27 10.49 16.90 11.94
C ALA A 27 10.90 17.39 10.55
N SER A 28 10.70 16.57 9.53
CA SER A 28 10.85 17.02 8.15
C SER A 28 9.72 17.98 7.86
N GLU A 29 10.02 19.26 7.80
CA GLU A 29 9.09 20.33 7.43
C GLU A 29 9.31 20.66 5.95
N LEU A 30 8.24 21.16 5.30
CA LEU A 30 8.36 21.75 3.97
C LEU A 30 9.19 23.04 4.06
N ASN A 31 10.21 23.16 3.21
CA ASN A 31 11.14 24.29 3.21
C ASN A 31 10.56 25.55 2.56
N PHE A 32 9.32 25.49 2.09
CA PHE A 32 8.63 26.60 1.41
C PHE A 32 7.16 26.64 1.79
N SER A 33 6.50 27.75 1.55
CA SER A 33 5.05 27.93 1.69
C SER A 33 4.43 28.36 0.37
N VAL A 34 3.13 28.11 0.22
CA VAL A 34 2.38 28.28 -1.03
C VAL A 34 1.12 29.08 -0.75
N GLU A 35 0.89 30.14 -1.53
CA GLU A 35 -0.30 30.98 -1.44
C GLU A 35 -0.82 31.31 -2.85
N PRO A 36 -1.99 30.78 -3.25
CA PRO A 36 -2.63 31.14 -4.51
C PRO A 36 -3.04 32.59 -4.54
N ILE A 37 -2.74 33.32 -5.63
CA ILE A 37 -3.18 34.69 -5.87
C ILE A 37 -4.54 34.60 -6.58
N ILE A 38 -5.61 34.85 -5.84
CA ILE A 38 -6.98 34.62 -6.30
C ILE A 38 -7.37 35.72 -7.33
N PRO A 39 -7.71 35.33 -8.59
CA PRO A 39 -8.06 36.31 -9.63
C PRO A 39 -9.51 36.79 -9.53
N ALA A 40 -9.85 37.82 -10.29
CA ALA A 40 -11.15 38.48 -10.23
C ALA A 40 -12.32 37.56 -10.72
N ASN A 41 -12.06 36.63 -11.62
CA ASN A 41 -13.05 35.67 -12.15
C ASN A 41 -13.20 34.40 -11.31
N GLN A 42 -12.68 34.39 -10.08
CA GLN A 42 -12.93 33.39 -9.09
C GLN A 42 -14.42 33.33 -8.74
N ARG A 43 -15.05 32.15 -8.77
CA ARG A 43 -16.48 31.96 -8.47
C ARG A 43 -16.83 32.24 -7.00
N ASP A 44 -15.96 31.85 -6.08
CA ASP A 44 -16.09 32.13 -4.65
C ASP A 44 -14.75 32.64 -4.09
N GLN A 45 -14.70 33.95 -3.82
CA GLN A 45 -13.51 34.64 -3.32
C GLN A 45 -13.04 34.20 -1.93
N LYS A 46 -13.84 33.36 -1.21
CA LYS A 46 -13.47 32.81 0.11
C LYS A 46 -12.65 31.52 0.01
N LYS A 47 -12.62 30.91 -1.17
CA LYS A 47 -11.86 29.66 -1.39
C LYS A 47 -10.36 29.99 -1.51
N THR A 48 -9.55 29.10 -0.98
CA THR A 48 -8.08 29.19 -1.00
C THR A 48 -7.45 28.36 -2.12
N TYR A 49 -8.21 28.03 -3.12
CA TYR A 49 -7.81 27.32 -4.34
C TYR A 49 -8.50 27.95 -5.54
N PHE A 50 -8.06 27.64 -6.74
CA PHE A 50 -8.64 28.21 -7.94
C PHE A 50 -9.95 27.51 -8.34
N ASP A 51 -11.04 28.30 -8.43
CA ASP A 51 -12.36 27.87 -8.92
C ASP A 51 -12.84 28.94 -9.90
N LEU A 52 -12.45 28.78 -11.18
CA LEU A 52 -12.51 29.84 -12.18
C LEU A 52 -13.62 29.59 -13.19
N LYS A 53 -14.34 30.66 -13.53
CA LYS A 53 -15.22 30.68 -14.69
C LYS A 53 -14.50 31.33 -15.85
N MET A 54 -14.33 30.60 -16.95
CA MET A 54 -13.61 31.04 -18.15
C MET A 54 -14.43 30.69 -19.39
N GLU A 55 -14.40 31.54 -20.41
CA GLU A 55 -15.05 31.29 -21.68
C GLU A 55 -14.23 30.30 -22.55
N ALA A 56 -14.86 29.58 -23.45
CA ALA A 56 -14.19 28.74 -24.44
C ALA A 56 -13.15 29.56 -25.24
N SER A 57 -12.02 28.94 -25.54
CA SER A 57 -10.86 29.57 -26.20
C SER A 57 -10.22 30.75 -25.44
N ALA A 58 -10.66 31.08 -24.23
CA ALA A 58 -10.01 32.10 -23.43
C ALA A 58 -8.64 31.67 -22.91
N SER A 59 -7.69 32.60 -22.85
CA SER A 59 -6.38 32.40 -22.22
C SER A 59 -6.24 33.31 -21.01
N GLN A 60 -5.75 32.76 -19.91
CA GLN A 60 -5.53 33.51 -18.67
C GLN A 60 -4.29 33.02 -17.94
N THR A 61 -3.50 33.94 -17.40
CA THR A 61 -2.43 33.62 -16.47
C THR A 61 -2.91 33.80 -15.04
N ILE A 62 -2.74 32.74 -14.22
CA ILE A 62 -2.88 32.76 -12.75
C ILE A 62 -1.51 32.72 -12.11
N GLU A 63 -1.41 33.10 -10.85
CA GLU A 63 -0.14 33.14 -10.15
C GLU A 63 -0.25 32.43 -8.78
N ILE A 64 0.83 31.79 -8.37
CA ILE A 64 1.02 31.26 -7.01
C ILE A 64 2.24 31.92 -6.41
N ASN A 65 2.09 32.51 -5.21
CA ASN A 65 3.20 33.06 -4.45
C ASN A 65 3.90 31.89 -3.70
N LEU A 66 5.19 31.69 -3.98
CA LEU A 66 6.07 30.70 -3.34
C LEU A 66 7.02 31.44 -2.43
N ARG A 67 7.06 31.12 -1.14
CA ARG A 67 7.91 31.76 -0.16
C ARG A 67 8.86 30.75 0.49
N ASN A 68 10.11 31.11 0.55
CA ASN A 68 11.18 30.34 1.20
C ASN A 68 11.71 31.13 2.40
N ASP A 69 11.47 30.65 3.60
CA ASP A 69 11.96 31.25 4.85
C ASP A 69 13.28 30.59 5.32
N THR A 70 13.87 29.71 4.52
CA THR A 70 15.13 29.01 4.85
C THR A 70 16.33 29.83 4.38
N LYS A 71 17.54 29.44 4.84
CA LYS A 71 18.82 30.08 4.48
C LYS A 71 19.43 29.55 3.18
N ASN A 72 18.79 28.60 2.52
CA ASN A 72 19.24 27.99 1.29
C ASN A 72 18.19 28.18 0.18
N ASP A 73 18.62 28.20 -1.06
CA ASP A 73 17.71 28.19 -2.20
C ASP A 73 16.91 26.87 -2.24
N VAL A 74 15.64 26.98 -2.57
CA VAL A 74 14.73 25.83 -2.74
C VAL A 74 14.34 25.73 -4.20
N ILE A 75 14.54 24.57 -4.81
CA ILE A 75 14.11 24.28 -6.18
C ILE A 75 12.79 23.53 -6.10
N ILE A 76 11.74 24.08 -6.70
CA ILE A 76 10.40 23.50 -6.71
C ILE A 76 10.09 23.03 -8.12
N GLN A 77 9.51 21.83 -8.23
CA GLN A 77 9.02 21.23 -9.47
C GLN A 77 7.49 21.27 -9.47
N PRO A 78 6.87 22.25 -10.16
CA PRO A 78 5.44 22.28 -10.33
C PRO A 78 4.98 21.25 -11.35
N ARG A 79 3.83 20.63 -11.11
CA ARG A 79 3.14 19.73 -12.05
C ARG A 79 1.65 19.98 -11.99
N VAL A 80 0.98 19.89 -13.13
CA VAL A 80 -0.48 20.01 -13.23
C VAL A 80 -1.04 18.68 -13.66
N ASN A 81 -2.03 18.16 -12.92
CA ASN A 81 -2.68 16.91 -13.25
C ASN A 81 -4.20 17.04 -13.09
N SER A 82 -4.95 16.35 -13.92
CA SER A 82 -6.38 16.16 -13.70
C SER A 82 -6.64 15.37 -12.42
N ALA A 83 -7.77 15.63 -11.79
CA ALA A 83 -8.20 14.89 -10.60
C ALA A 83 -8.51 13.43 -10.95
N LEU A 84 -8.16 12.54 -10.05
CA LEU A 84 -8.48 11.12 -10.15
C LEU A 84 -9.07 10.60 -8.83
N THR A 85 -9.65 9.42 -8.86
CA THR A 85 -10.21 8.78 -7.68
C THR A 85 -9.34 7.59 -7.29
N ASN A 86 -8.87 7.56 -6.05
CA ASN A 86 -8.07 6.43 -5.56
C ASN A 86 -8.93 5.26 -5.08
N ILE A 87 -8.30 4.13 -4.77
CA ILE A 87 -8.96 2.88 -4.33
C ILE A 87 -9.77 3.01 -3.03
N LYS A 88 -9.61 4.11 -2.29
CA LYS A 88 -10.40 4.41 -1.07
C LYS A 88 -11.57 5.33 -1.34
N GLY A 89 -11.81 5.71 -2.61
CA GLY A 89 -12.83 6.68 -2.97
C GLY A 89 -12.50 8.09 -2.45
N VAL A 90 -11.23 8.49 -2.59
CA VAL A 90 -10.76 9.85 -2.26
C VAL A 90 -10.23 10.48 -3.55
N VAL A 91 -10.56 11.75 -3.74
CA VAL A 91 -10.05 12.53 -4.87
C VAL A 91 -8.58 12.88 -4.63
N GLU A 92 -7.74 12.59 -5.61
CA GLU A 92 -6.31 12.86 -5.61
C GLU A 92 -5.90 13.64 -6.86
N TYR A 93 -4.76 14.33 -6.77
CA TYR A 93 -4.19 15.15 -7.83
C TYR A 93 -2.75 14.71 -8.16
N GLY A 94 -2.46 13.45 -7.87
CA GLY A 94 -1.14 12.85 -8.05
C GLY A 94 -0.79 12.51 -9.50
N GLU A 95 0.13 11.59 -9.67
CA GLU A 95 0.53 11.10 -11.00
C GLU A 95 -0.65 10.46 -11.72
N LEU A 96 -0.78 10.77 -13.01
CA LEU A 96 -1.82 10.20 -13.83
C LEU A 96 -1.57 8.70 -14.05
N PRO A 97 -2.62 7.87 -14.05
CA PRO A 97 -2.50 6.46 -14.42
C PRO A 97 -2.08 6.35 -15.90
N GLU A 98 -1.41 5.25 -16.26
CA GLU A 98 -1.03 4.96 -17.64
C GLU A 98 -2.23 5.02 -18.61
N LYS A 99 -3.40 4.60 -18.13
CA LYS A 99 -4.65 4.67 -18.88
C LYS A 99 -5.60 5.64 -18.17
N GLN A 100 -5.82 6.78 -18.79
CA GLN A 100 -6.81 7.75 -18.36
C GLN A 100 -8.24 7.24 -18.60
N ASP A 101 -9.20 7.84 -17.87
CA ASP A 101 -10.61 7.57 -18.08
C ASP A 101 -11.04 8.04 -19.49
N SER A 102 -11.79 7.20 -20.21
CA SER A 102 -12.23 7.50 -21.57
C SER A 102 -13.22 8.65 -21.67
N THR A 103 -13.86 9.01 -20.55
CA THR A 103 -14.81 10.13 -20.47
C THR A 103 -14.12 11.46 -20.14
N LEU A 104 -12.83 11.44 -19.78
CA LEU A 104 -12.03 12.65 -19.58
C LEU A 104 -11.56 13.20 -20.93
N ILE A 105 -12.38 14.10 -21.53
CA ILE A 105 -12.12 14.65 -22.85
C ILE A 105 -10.95 15.62 -22.83
N HIS A 106 -10.87 16.48 -21.79
CA HIS A 106 -9.84 17.49 -21.64
C HIS A 106 -9.01 17.21 -20.40
N ASN A 107 -7.71 16.97 -20.58
CA ASN A 107 -6.79 16.80 -19.48
C ASN A 107 -6.17 18.15 -19.08
N LEU A 108 -6.12 18.45 -17.80
CA LEU A 108 -5.58 19.74 -17.32
C LEU A 108 -4.11 19.95 -17.68
N ASN A 109 -3.31 18.91 -17.78
CA ASN A 109 -1.92 19.04 -18.21
C ASN A 109 -1.75 19.46 -19.67
N ASP A 110 -2.80 19.33 -20.51
CA ASP A 110 -2.79 19.74 -21.91
C ASP A 110 -3.24 21.19 -22.10
N ILE A 111 -3.95 21.74 -21.11
CA ILE A 111 -4.52 23.10 -21.16
C ILE A 111 -3.86 24.07 -20.19
N VAL A 112 -3.02 23.60 -19.27
CA VAL A 112 -2.30 24.45 -18.31
C VAL A 112 -0.81 24.32 -18.50
N THR A 113 -0.16 25.41 -18.86
CA THR A 113 1.29 25.47 -19.05
C THR A 113 1.96 26.07 -17.83
N VAL A 114 2.99 25.42 -17.33
CA VAL A 114 3.84 25.86 -16.22
C VAL A 114 5.30 25.47 -16.51
N VAL A 115 6.26 26.17 -15.90
CA VAL A 115 7.68 25.84 -15.99
C VAL A 115 7.97 24.51 -15.26
N ASP A 116 8.98 23.76 -15.72
CA ASP A 116 9.39 22.49 -15.09
C ASP A 116 9.99 22.69 -13.70
N GLU A 117 10.71 23.79 -13.49
CA GLU A 117 11.39 24.11 -12.24
C GLU A 117 11.36 25.61 -11.95
N VAL A 118 11.23 25.97 -10.67
CA VAL A 118 11.38 27.34 -10.19
C VAL A 118 12.31 27.37 -8.99
N ILE A 119 13.26 28.29 -8.98
CA ILE A 119 14.18 28.52 -7.86
C ILE A 119 13.60 29.63 -7.00
N VAL A 120 13.35 29.34 -5.72
CA VAL A 120 12.98 30.32 -4.71
C VAL A 120 14.21 30.61 -3.86
N PRO A 121 14.85 31.79 -4.00
CA PRO A 121 16.06 32.11 -3.26
C PRO A 121 15.85 32.10 -1.74
N ALA A 122 16.94 31.95 -1.00
CA ALA A 122 16.93 32.02 0.46
C ALA A 122 16.25 33.31 0.96
N GLU A 123 15.43 33.15 2.01
CA GLU A 123 14.75 34.27 2.70
C GLU A 123 13.96 35.19 1.73
N SER A 124 13.35 34.61 0.68
CA SER A 124 12.71 35.35 -0.42
C SER A 124 11.38 34.71 -0.85
N HIS A 125 10.75 35.38 -1.83
CA HIS A 125 9.54 34.85 -2.47
C HIS A 125 9.60 35.08 -3.98
N VAL A 126 8.90 34.18 -4.72
CA VAL A 126 8.79 34.22 -6.17
C VAL A 126 7.35 33.97 -6.57
N ARG A 127 6.85 34.67 -7.58
CA ARG A 127 5.56 34.36 -8.21
C ARG A 127 5.75 33.34 -9.30
N LEU A 128 5.02 32.25 -9.21
CA LEU A 128 4.96 31.19 -10.22
C LEU A 128 3.76 31.46 -11.13
N PRO A 129 3.95 31.87 -12.39
CA PRO A 129 2.86 32.00 -13.34
C PRO A 129 2.47 30.66 -13.94
N LEU A 130 1.17 30.45 -14.14
CA LEU A 130 0.58 29.33 -14.88
C LEU A 130 -0.37 29.91 -15.92
N THR A 131 -0.22 29.50 -17.17
CA THR A 131 -1.11 29.92 -18.25
C THR A 131 -2.14 28.83 -18.51
N ILE A 132 -3.42 29.21 -18.48
CA ILE A 132 -4.57 28.36 -18.78
C ILE A 132 -5.06 28.74 -20.17
N ASP A 133 -5.07 27.81 -21.12
CA ASP A 133 -5.61 27.97 -22.44
C ASP A 133 -6.85 27.06 -22.58
N MET A 134 -8.04 27.65 -22.46
CA MET A 134 -9.30 26.90 -22.49
C MET A 134 -9.53 26.23 -23.85
N PRO A 135 -10.16 25.03 -23.85
CA PRO A 135 -10.53 24.35 -25.07
C PRO A 135 -11.37 25.23 -26.02
N LYS A 136 -11.32 24.93 -27.31
CA LYS A 136 -12.13 25.65 -28.31
C LYS A 136 -13.60 25.24 -28.27
N GLU A 137 -13.82 23.96 -27.94
CA GLU A 137 -15.15 23.37 -27.85
C GLU A 137 -15.68 23.60 -26.44
N GLU A 138 -16.87 24.17 -26.35
CA GLU A 138 -17.56 24.37 -25.09
C GLU A 138 -17.87 23.01 -24.43
N PHE A 139 -17.74 22.97 -23.10
CA PHE A 139 -18.11 21.81 -22.31
C PHE A 139 -19.01 22.20 -21.12
N ASP A 140 -19.87 21.27 -20.70
CA ASP A 140 -20.66 21.40 -19.50
C ASP A 140 -19.97 20.77 -18.30
N GLY A 141 -20.22 21.34 -17.11
CA GLY A 141 -19.65 20.85 -15.86
C GLY A 141 -18.28 21.44 -15.54
N ILE A 142 -17.37 20.62 -14.98
CA ILE A 142 -16.09 21.08 -14.46
C ILE A 142 -14.93 20.23 -14.97
N LEU A 143 -13.82 20.88 -15.29
CA LEU A 143 -12.52 20.26 -15.36
C LEU A 143 -11.83 20.46 -14.01
N ALA A 144 -11.51 19.37 -13.35
CA ALA A 144 -10.94 19.40 -12.01
C ALA A 144 -9.54 18.79 -11.98
N GLY A 145 -8.66 19.41 -11.22
CA GLY A 145 -7.31 18.90 -10.99
C GLY A 145 -6.56 19.66 -9.94
N GLY A 146 -5.25 19.54 -9.95
CA GLY A 146 -4.39 20.20 -8.99
C GLY A 146 -3.01 20.55 -9.53
N ILE A 147 -2.46 21.59 -8.95
CA ILE A 147 -1.10 22.05 -9.15
C ILE A 147 -0.30 21.48 -7.98
N THR A 148 0.49 20.47 -8.23
CA THR A 148 1.38 19.82 -7.23
C THR A 148 2.72 20.52 -7.26
N LEU A 149 3.18 20.98 -6.10
CA LEU A 149 4.43 21.70 -5.89
C LEU A 149 5.31 20.89 -4.95
N GLN A 150 6.38 20.33 -5.48
CA GLN A 150 7.28 19.45 -4.75
C GLN A 150 8.71 19.97 -4.81
N GLU A 151 9.43 19.91 -3.69
CA GLU A 151 10.85 20.24 -3.66
C GLU A 151 11.66 19.19 -4.42
N LYS A 152 12.57 19.66 -5.29
CA LYS A 152 13.51 18.82 -6.02
C LYS A 152 14.52 18.23 -5.05
N GLN A 153 14.69 16.92 -5.09
CA GLN A 153 15.71 16.24 -4.29
C GLN A 153 17.11 16.57 -4.83
N THR A 154 18.00 16.97 -3.94
CA THR A 154 19.43 17.10 -4.24
C THR A 154 20.15 15.78 -3.92
N ASP A 155 21.24 15.49 -4.65
CA ASP A 155 22.04 14.26 -4.48
C ASP A 155 22.63 14.10 -3.07
N THR A 156 22.65 15.17 -2.27
CA THR A 156 23.07 15.16 -0.87
C THR A 156 22.12 14.35 0.03
N ASP A 157 20.84 14.26 -0.33
CA ASP A 157 19.85 13.48 0.44
C ASP A 157 19.97 11.97 0.16
N THR A 158 20.54 11.58 -0.98
CA THR A 158 20.75 10.18 -1.35
C THR A 158 21.99 9.57 -0.68
N ASN A 159 22.95 10.38 -0.23
CA ASN A 159 24.23 9.92 0.34
C ASN A 159 24.20 9.52 1.82
N LYS A 160 23.07 9.62 2.51
CA LYS A 160 22.87 8.99 3.84
C LYS A 160 22.64 7.47 3.78
N LYS A 161 23.01 6.83 2.67
CA LYS A 161 23.03 5.36 2.49
C LYS A 161 24.24 4.72 3.17
N GLY A 162 24.48 4.98 4.45
CA GLY A 162 25.68 4.50 5.16
C GLY A 162 25.43 3.56 6.34
N GLU A 163 24.19 3.25 6.69
CA GLU A 163 23.90 2.29 7.75
C GLU A 163 22.85 1.28 7.28
N GLN A 164 23.11 0.00 7.54
CA GLN A 164 22.21 -1.12 7.23
C GLN A 164 20.87 -0.96 7.96
N GLY A 165 19.91 -0.30 7.30
CA GLY A 165 18.54 -0.12 7.80
C GLY A 165 17.63 0.42 6.71
N LEU A 166 16.35 0.04 6.75
CA LEU A 166 15.29 0.63 5.92
C LEU A 166 15.12 2.10 6.34
N SER A 167 15.61 3.03 5.50
CA SER A 167 15.35 4.46 5.67
C SER A 167 14.08 4.82 4.88
N ILE A 168 13.03 5.23 5.58
CA ILE A 168 11.82 5.78 4.98
C ILE A 168 12.05 7.28 4.83
N GLN A 169 12.09 7.77 3.60
CA GLN A 169 12.10 9.21 3.31
C GLN A 169 10.67 9.64 2.97
N ASN A 170 10.08 10.47 3.81
CA ASN A 170 8.80 11.10 3.52
C ASN A 170 9.04 12.23 2.50
N ARG A 171 8.24 12.23 1.44
CA ARG A 171 8.17 13.31 0.47
C ARG A 171 6.89 14.09 0.72
N TYR A 172 7.03 15.39 0.91
CA TYR A 172 5.90 16.28 1.07
C TYR A 172 5.74 17.12 -0.20
N ALA A 173 4.50 17.41 -0.54
CA ALA A 173 4.16 18.31 -1.62
C ALA A 173 2.97 19.16 -1.20
N TYR A 174 2.92 20.39 -1.64
CA TYR A 174 1.69 21.17 -1.64
C TYR A 174 0.86 20.83 -2.86
N VAL A 175 -0.46 20.83 -2.71
CA VAL A 175 -1.39 20.73 -3.82
C VAL A 175 -2.38 21.88 -3.74
N VAL A 176 -2.42 22.68 -4.79
CA VAL A 176 -3.42 23.72 -4.98
C VAL A 176 -4.44 23.21 -5.99
N ALA A 177 -5.69 23.02 -5.57
CA ALA A 177 -6.73 22.57 -6.50
C ALA A 177 -7.02 23.62 -7.56
N LEU A 178 -7.30 23.16 -8.77
CA LEU A 178 -7.73 23.97 -9.92
C LEU A 178 -9.02 23.38 -10.48
N VAL A 179 -10.08 24.17 -10.46
CA VAL A 179 -11.39 23.83 -11.01
C VAL A 179 -11.74 24.87 -12.08
N LEU A 180 -12.00 24.42 -13.28
CA LEU A 180 -12.37 25.25 -14.42
C LEU A 180 -13.79 24.90 -14.88
N ASN A 181 -14.58 25.89 -15.20
CA ASN A 181 -15.88 25.72 -15.83
C ASN A 181 -16.17 26.85 -16.83
N GLU A 182 -17.05 26.61 -17.78
CA GLU A 182 -17.43 27.60 -18.79
C GLU A 182 -18.81 28.19 -18.53
N ASN A 183 -19.70 27.41 -17.96
CA ASN A 183 -21.10 27.80 -17.74
C ASN A 183 -21.60 27.30 -16.37
N ASP A 184 -22.85 27.60 -16.05
CA ASP A 184 -23.50 27.20 -14.81
C ASP A 184 -24.58 26.11 -15.05
N ASN A 185 -24.48 25.35 -16.14
CA ASN A 185 -25.37 24.24 -16.43
C ASN A 185 -25.25 23.17 -15.34
N GLU A 186 -26.39 22.73 -14.83
CA GLU A 186 -26.43 21.72 -13.78
C GLU A 186 -26.15 20.35 -14.37
N ILE A 187 -25.08 19.70 -13.91
CA ILE A 187 -24.75 18.32 -14.25
C ILE A 187 -25.10 17.41 -13.08
N VAL A 188 -25.92 16.42 -13.37
CA VAL A 188 -26.27 15.37 -12.41
C VAL A 188 -25.28 14.25 -12.53
N PRO A 189 -24.55 13.88 -11.46
CA PRO A 189 -23.61 12.77 -11.49
C PRO A 189 -24.22 11.48 -11.99
N GLU A 190 -23.49 10.71 -12.81
CA GLU A 190 -23.86 9.40 -13.30
C GLU A 190 -22.72 8.41 -13.10
N LEU A 191 -23.05 7.21 -12.61
CA LEU A 191 -22.10 6.15 -12.34
C LEU A 191 -22.36 4.94 -13.21
N GLU A 192 -21.27 4.29 -13.64
CA GLU A 192 -21.30 3.00 -14.32
C GLU A 192 -20.45 1.99 -13.56
N LEU A 193 -20.86 0.73 -13.60
CA LEU A 193 -20.07 -0.40 -13.12
C LEU A 193 -19.47 -1.11 -14.35
N ASN A 194 -18.14 -1.11 -14.41
CA ASN A 194 -17.40 -1.72 -15.50
C ASN A 194 -16.92 -3.14 -15.14
N GLU A 195 -15.64 -3.42 -15.34
CA GLU A 195 -15.03 -4.73 -15.11
C GLU A 195 -15.05 -5.15 -13.64
N ILE A 196 -15.35 -6.44 -13.41
CA ILE A 196 -15.24 -7.09 -12.10
C ILE A 196 -14.19 -8.19 -12.23
N ALA A 197 -13.08 -8.09 -11.47
CA ALA A 197 -11.97 -9.00 -11.59
C ALA A 197 -11.30 -9.32 -10.24
N ALA A 198 -10.73 -10.53 -10.15
CA ALA A 198 -9.86 -10.89 -9.04
C ALA A 198 -8.54 -10.12 -9.12
N ALA A 199 -8.09 -9.55 -8.00
CA ALA A 199 -6.91 -8.71 -7.93
C ALA A 199 -6.23 -8.81 -6.55
N GLN A 200 -5.21 -7.99 -6.33
CA GLN A 200 -4.59 -7.81 -5.01
C GLN A 200 -4.43 -6.34 -4.66
N VAL A 201 -4.67 -6.04 -3.39
CA VAL A 201 -4.35 -4.75 -2.76
C VAL A 201 -3.45 -5.03 -1.57
N ASN A 202 -2.26 -4.42 -1.54
CA ASN A 202 -1.26 -4.63 -0.48
C ASN A 202 -0.95 -6.13 -0.25
N ALA A 203 -0.75 -6.88 -1.33
CA ALA A 203 -0.50 -8.33 -1.33
C ALA A 203 -1.62 -9.17 -0.63
N ARG A 204 -2.86 -8.68 -0.63
CA ARG A 204 -4.05 -9.41 -0.16
C ARG A 204 -5.07 -9.52 -1.28
N ASN A 205 -5.66 -10.69 -1.41
CA ASN A 205 -6.65 -10.95 -2.43
C ASN A 205 -7.92 -10.13 -2.21
N VAL A 206 -8.39 -9.55 -3.29
CA VAL A 206 -9.65 -8.80 -3.36
C VAL A 206 -10.38 -9.14 -4.64
N ILE A 207 -11.65 -8.81 -4.71
CA ILE A 207 -12.39 -8.70 -5.96
C ILE A 207 -12.61 -7.21 -6.20
N ASN A 208 -12.01 -6.70 -7.27
CA ASN A 208 -12.18 -5.31 -7.69
C ASN A 208 -13.45 -5.18 -8.53
N ALA A 209 -14.26 -4.18 -8.21
CA ALA A 209 -15.36 -3.72 -9.03
C ALA A 209 -15.02 -2.31 -9.54
N ASN A 210 -14.80 -2.13 -10.84
CA ASN A 210 -14.44 -0.84 -11.40
C ASN A 210 -15.67 0.06 -11.48
N LEU A 211 -15.73 1.06 -10.58
CA LEU A 211 -16.78 2.07 -10.53
C LEU A 211 -16.31 3.32 -11.26
N GLN A 212 -17.09 3.81 -12.22
CA GLN A 212 -16.77 4.95 -13.06
C GLN A 212 -17.79 6.07 -12.88
N ASN A 213 -17.32 7.30 -12.71
CA ASN A 213 -18.08 8.52 -12.83
C ASN A 213 -17.91 9.06 -14.26
N ILE A 214 -18.93 8.90 -15.07
CA ILE A 214 -18.89 9.29 -16.50
C ILE A 214 -19.19 10.77 -16.73
N THR A 215 -19.41 11.55 -15.67
CA THR A 215 -19.84 12.95 -15.77
C THR A 215 -18.77 13.93 -15.30
N ALA A 216 -18.77 15.12 -15.87
CA ALA A 216 -17.90 16.23 -15.51
C ALA A 216 -18.38 16.93 -14.21
N MET A 217 -18.64 16.15 -13.15
CA MET A 217 -19.10 16.63 -11.84
C MET A 217 -18.60 15.70 -10.74
N TYR A 218 -18.26 16.24 -9.57
CA TYR A 218 -17.91 15.42 -8.40
C TYR A 218 -19.10 14.59 -7.91
N VAL A 219 -18.85 13.33 -7.59
CA VAL A 219 -19.79 12.52 -6.79
C VAL A 219 -19.37 12.64 -5.32
N ASN A 220 -20.17 13.34 -4.53
CA ASN A 220 -19.87 13.63 -3.12
C ASN A 220 -20.71 12.74 -2.18
N GLN A 221 -20.19 12.45 -0.98
CA GLN A 221 -20.86 11.64 0.02
C GLN A 221 -21.34 10.30 -0.55
N LEU A 222 -20.49 9.69 -1.37
CA LEU A 222 -20.77 8.40 -1.99
C LEU A 222 -20.70 7.29 -0.93
N SER A 223 -21.77 6.49 -0.86
CA SER A 223 -21.77 5.22 -0.13
C SER A 223 -21.91 4.07 -1.12
N VAL A 224 -21.21 2.97 -0.85
CA VAL A 224 -21.26 1.75 -1.65
C VAL A 224 -21.50 0.56 -0.75
N ASN A 225 -22.46 -0.29 -1.13
CA ASN A 225 -22.70 -1.58 -0.51
C ASN A 225 -22.60 -2.67 -1.59
N ALA A 226 -21.69 -3.61 -1.42
CA ALA A 226 -21.42 -4.68 -2.36
C ALA A 226 -21.53 -6.05 -1.69
N LYS A 227 -22.14 -7.02 -2.38
CA LYS A 227 -22.30 -8.41 -1.94
C LYS A 227 -21.93 -9.34 -3.10
N ILE A 228 -21.19 -10.39 -2.81
CA ILE A 228 -20.82 -11.41 -3.79
C ILE A 228 -21.35 -12.76 -3.34
N THR A 229 -22.02 -13.46 -4.26
CA THR A 229 -22.54 -14.81 -4.09
C THR A 229 -21.99 -15.73 -5.17
N ARG A 230 -22.09 -17.05 -5.01
CA ARG A 230 -21.94 -17.98 -6.15
C ARG A 230 -23.12 -17.77 -7.11
N GLN A 231 -22.86 -17.82 -8.41
CA GLN A 231 -23.93 -17.70 -9.40
C GLN A 231 -25.04 -18.71 -9.17
N GLY A 232 -26.29 -18.22 -9.05
CA GLY A 232 -27.46 -19.06 -8.78
C GLY A 232 -27.64 -19.47 -7.31
N GLN A 233 -26.82 -18.94 -6.38
CA GLN A 233 -26.97 -19.17 -4.94
C GLN A 233 -27.30 -17.85 -4.21
N ASN A 234 -27.90 -17.96 -3.04
CA ASN A 234 -28.27 -16.79 -2.23
C ASN A 234 -27.32 -16.53 -1.04
N GLU A 235 -26.42 -17.46 -0.76
CA GLU A 235 -25.46 -17.33 0.32
C GLU A 235 -24.41 -16.25 -0.03
N VAL A 236 -24.29 -15.23 0.83
CA VAL A 236 -23.33 -14.15 0.66
C VAL A 236 -21.96 -14.65 1.11
N LEU A 237 -21.02 -14.72 0.17
CA LEU A 237 -19.65 -15.13 0.42
C LEU A 237 -18.79 -13.96 0.91
N TYR A 238 -18.88 -12.82 0.22
CA TYR A 238 -18.11 -11.62 0.53
C TYR A 238 -19.01 -10.40 0.50
N LYS A 239 -18.72 -9.44 1.36
CA LYS A 239 -19.43 -8.15 1.44
C LYS A 239 -18.45 -7.02 1.74
N SER A 240 -18.75 -5.84 1.22
CA SER A 240 -18.03 -4.62 1.52
C SER A 240 -18.99 -3.46 1.62
N THR A 241 -18.79 -2.57 2.59
CA THR A 241 -19.55 -1.33 2.73
C THR A 241 -18.58 -0.20 3.01
N SER A 242 -18.72 0.89 2.26
CA SER A 242 -17.93 2.12 2.44
C SER A 242 -18.85 3.33 2.37
N GLU A 243 -18.57 4.35 3.18
CA GLU A 243 -19.36 5.57 3.27
C GLU A 243 -18.44 6.80 3.23
N GLY A 244 -19.01 7.96 2.86
CA GLY A 244 -18.30 9.24 2.86
C GLY A 244 -17.25 9.37 1.77
N MET A 245 -17.29 8.51 0.76
CA MET A 245 -16.39 8.59 -0.40
C MET A 245 -16.72 9.77 -1.31
N GLN A 246 -15.78 10.07 -2.19
CA GLN A 246 -15.91 11.07 -3.24
C GLN A 246 -15.26 10.56 -4.52
N MET A 247 -15.88 10.85 -5.67
CA MET A 247 -15.23 10.61 -6.96
C MET A 247 -14.98 11.93 -7.69
N ALA A 248 -13.83 11.99 -8.35
CA ALA A 248 -13.50 13.07 -9.26
C ALA A 248 -14.39 13.02 -10.52
N PRO A 249 -14.56 14.15 -11.20
CA PRO A 249 -15.19 14.18 -12.51
C PRO A 249 -14.47 13.28 -13.51
N ASN A 250 -15.20 12.58 -14.35
CA ASN A 250 -14.65 11.77 -15.46
C ASN A 250 -13.50 10.87 -15.00
N SER A 251 -13.75 10.10 -13.94
CA SER A 251 -12.75 9.22 -13.34
C SER A 251 -13.33 7.87 -12.98
N ASN A 252 -12.49 6.86 -12.89
CA ASN A 252 -12.86 5.56 -12.37
C ASN A 252 -11.88 5.08 -11.31
N PHE A 253 -12.31 4.16 -10.49
CA PHE A 253 -11.44 3.47 -9.55
C PHE A 253 -11.91 2.04 -9.31
N ASN A 254 -10.98 1.18 -8.91
CA ASN A 254 -11.28 -0.19 -8.53
C ASN A 254 -11.72 -0.24 -7.07
N TYR A 255 -13.02 -0.41 -6.82
CA TYR A 255 -13.56 -0.60 -5.48
C TYR A 255 -13.21 -2.01 -4.98
N PRO A 256 -12.39 -2.16 -3.92
CA PRO A 256 -11.93 -3.46 -3.48
C PRO A 256 -12.93 -4.11 -2.52
N ILE A 257 -13.33 -5.35 -2.82
CA ILE A 257 -14.13 -6.20 -1.93
C ILE A 257 -13.20 -7.22 -1.32
N SER A 258 -12.97 -7.13 0.00
CA SER A 258 -12.06 -8.02 0.74
C SER A 258 -12.60 -9.45 0.78
N LEU A 259 -11.68 -10.42 0.74
CA LEU A 259 -11.98 -11.81 1.01
C LEU A 259 -11.73 -12.19 2.48
N ASP A 260 -11.28 -11.26 3.31
CA ASP A 260 -10.98 -11.44 4.74
C ASP A 260 -10.00 -12.62 5.01
N GLY A 261 -9.01 -12.78 4.13
CA GLY A 261 -8.01 -13.84 4.20
C GLY A 261 -8.43 -15.17 3.61
N ALA A 262 -9.63 -15.27 3.04
CA ALA A 262 -10.05 -16.45 2.32
C ALA A 262 -9.30 -16.59 0.97
N LYS A 263 -9.11 -17.82 0.54
CA LYS A 263 -8.54 -18.12 -0.79
C LYS A 263 -9.52 -17.73 -1.88
N LEU A 264 -9.01 -17.17 -2.97
CA LEU A 264 -9.76 -17.08 -4.22
C LEU A 264 -10.04 -18.49 -4.74
N GLU A 265 -11.29 -18.78 -5.05
CA GLU A 265 -11.70 -20.02 -5.67
C GLU A 265 -12.17 -19.77 -7.10
N ALA A 266 -11.76 -20.64 -8.02
CA ALA A 266 -12.27 -20.57 -9.40
C ALA A 266 -13.77 -20.84 -9.44
N GLY A 267 -14.48 -20.13 -10.29
CA GLY A 267 -15.93 -20.31 -10.43
C GLY A 267 -16.65 -19.12 -11.00
N LYS A 268 -17.97 -19.24 -11.07
CA LYS A 268 -18.88 -18.18 -11.51
C LYS A 268 -19.56 -17.55 -10.30
N TYR A 269 -19.60 -16.22 -10.30
CA TYR A 269 -20.09 -15.40 -9.20
C TYR A 269 -21.09 -14.36 -9.71
N THR A 270 -21.85 -13.82 -8.78
CA THR A 270 -22.72 -12.66 -9.00
C THR A 270 -22.35 -11.58 -7.99
N LEU A 271 -22.02 -10.39 -8.47
CA LEU A 271 -21.91 -9.17 -7.68
C LEU A 271 -23.26 -8.46 -7.70
N GLU A 272 -23.76 -8.10 -6.52
CA GLU A 272 -24.85 -7.15 -6.34
C GLU A 272 -24.29 -5.92 -5.62
N MET A 273 -24.32 -4.76 -6.28
CA MET A 273 -23.74 -3.51 -5.77
C MET A 273 -24.80 -2.41 -5.82
N THR A 274 -24.88 -1.66 -4.74
CA THR A 274 -25.68 -0.44 -4.64
C THR A 274 -24.76 0.71 -4.27
N ALA A 275 -24.84 1.80 -5.02
CA ALA A 275 -24.17 3.06 -4.73
C ALA A 275 -25.21 4.14 -4.48
N GLU A 276 -24.94 5.05 -3.54
CA GLU A 276 -25.82 6.17 -3.22
C GLU A 276 -25.00 7.45 -3.01
N SER A 277 -25.49 8.57 -3.57
CA SER A 277 -24.89 9.89 -3.39
C SER A 277 -25.99 10.93 -3.41
N LYS A 278 -26.14 11.72 -2.33
CA LYS A 278 -27.07 12.86 -2.22
C LYS A 278 -28.50 12.53 -2.67
N GLY A 279 -29.00 11.33 -2.35
CA GLY A 279 -30.35 10.88 -2.67
C GLY A 279 -30.51 10.23 -4.05
N LYS A 280 -29.47 10.19 -4.88
CA LYS A 280 -29.45 9.39 -6.11
C LYS A 280 -28.88 8.02 -5.80
N THR A 281 -29.54 6.97 -6.32
CA THR A 281 -29.16 5.57 -6.10
C THR A 281 -28.92 4.88 -7.43
N TRP A 282 -27.87 4.10 -7.50
CA TRP A 282 -27.54 3.20 -8.60
C TRP A 282 -27.50 1.77 -8.08
N HIS A 283 -27.96 0.83 -8.91
CA HIS A 283 -27.99 -0.58 -8.55
C HIS A 283 -27.55 -1.44 -9.73
N TRP A 284 -26.60 -2.33 -9.48
CA TRP A 284 -26.08 -3.28 -10.46
C TRP A 284 -26.14 -4.70 -9.93
N LYS A 285 -26.37 -5.64 -10.85
CA LYS A 285 -26.30 -7.07 -10.57
C LYS A 285 -25.65 -7.75 -11.75
N GLU A 286 -24.34 -8.04 -11.60
CA GLU A 286 -23.49 -8.49 -12.68
C GLU A 286 -22.84 -9.84 -12.38
N ASN A 287 -22.73 -10.68 -13.42
CA ASN A 287 -22.07 -11.96 -13.32
C ASN A 287 -20.62 -11.84 -13.79
N PHE A 288 -19.71 -12.47 -13.05
CA PHE A 288 -18.29 -12.53 -13.40
C PHE A 288 -17.70 -13.92 -13.14
N THR A 289 -16.52 -14.17 -13.67
CA THR A 289 -15.85 -15.46 -13.54
C THR A 289 -14.44 -15.27 -13.04
N ILE A 290 -14.04 -16.08 -12.06
CA ILE A 290 -12.65 -16.20 -11.62
C ILE A 290 -12.12 -17.51 -12.21
N ASP A 291 -11.11 -17.45 -13.05
CA ASP A 291 -10.46 -18.63 -13.61
C ASP A 291 -9.46 -19.26 -12.63
N GLY A 292 -9.14 -20.53 -12.84
CA GLY A 292 -8.28 -21.29 -11.93
C GLY A 292 -6.83 -20.85 -11.95
N GLU A 293 -6.32 -20.34 -13.06
CA GLU A 293 -4.94 -19.86 -13.19
C GLU A 293 -4.77 -18.56 -12.40
N THR A 294 -5.64 -17.60 -12.60
CA THR A 294 -5.68 -16.33 -11.86
C THR A 294 -5.83 -16.57 -10.36
N ALA A 295 -6.78 -17.43 -9.93
CA ALA A 295 -6.98 -17.76 -8.52
C ALA A 295 -5.70 -18.35 -7.89
N ASN A 296 -5.07 -19.33 -8.56
CA ASN A 296 -3.86 -19.96 -8.07
C ASN A 296 -2.66 -18.99 -8.01
N LYS A 297 -2.51 -18.12 -9.01
CA LYS A 297 -1.45 -17.11 -9.07
C LYS A 297 -1.56 -16.14 -7.90
N LEU A 298 -2.74 -15.56 -7.68
CA LEU A 298 -2.99 -14.59 -6.63
C LEU A 298 -2.89 -15.24 -5.24
N ASN A 299 -3.42 -16.44 -5.04
CA ASN A 299 -3.32 -17.17 -3.76
C ASN A 299 -1.88 -17.47 -3.33
N LYS A 300 -0.93 -17.61 -4.27
CA LYS A 300 0.48 -17.86 -3.95
C LYS A 300 1.19 -16.63 -3.38
N THR A 301 0.73 -15.45 -3.74
CA THR A 301 1.34 -14.16 -3.36
C THR A 301 0.60 -13.46 -2.23
N ASP A 302 -0.57 -13.96 -1.82
CA ASP A 302 -1.34 -13.42 -0.71
C ASP A 302 -0.65 -13.70 0.62
N VAL A 303 -0.34 -12.63 1.37
CA VAL A 303 0.37 -12.70 2.65
C VAL A 303 -0.51 -13.14 3.82
N THR A 304 -1.83 -13.18 3.64
CA THR A 304 -2.79 -13.57 4.68
C THR A 304 -3.17 -15.05 4.61
N ILE A 305 -2.90 -15.70 3.49
CA ILE A 305 -3.15 -17.12 3.33
C ILE A 305 -2.02 -17.90 4.02
N GLU A 306 -2.30 -18.48 5.17
CA GLU A 306 -1.37 -19.38 5.83
C GLU A 306 -1.07 -20.58 4.93
N ASN A 307 0.10 -20.61 4.35
CA ASN A 307 0.65 -21.82 3.75
C ASN A 307 1.02 -22.76 4.91
N ASN A 308 0.05 -23.58 5.33
CA ASN A 308 0.25 -24.62 6.35
C ASN A 308 1.26 -25.63 5.85
N SER A 309 2.54 -25.27 5.95
CA SER A 309 3.69 -26.09 5.58
C SER A 309 3.96 -27.19 6.64
N ASN A 310 2.88 -27.77 7.21
CA ASN A 310 2.96 -28.80 8.25
C ASN A 310 3.74 -30.05 7.79
N TRP A 311 3.90 -30.24 6.48
CA TRP A 311 4.71 -31.34 5.93
C TRP A 311 6.19 -31.24 6.35
N ILE A 312 6.73 -30.03 6.64
CA ILE A 312 8.09 -29.87 7.14
C ILE A 312 8.23 -30.49 8.53
N TYR A 313 7.26 -30.30 9.43
CA TYR A 313 7.26 -30.94 10.75
C TYR A 313 7.10 -32.43 10.66
N ILE A 314 6.33 -32.93 9.68
CA ILE A 314 6.21 -34.36 9.40
C ILE A 314 7.56 -34.94 8.91
N LEU A 315 8.25 -34.24 8.00
CA LEU A 315 9.58 -34.66 7.54
C LEU A 315 10.62 -34.67 8.67
N ILE A 316 10.60 -33.65 9.53
CA ILE A 316 11.49 -33.59 10.72
C ILE A 316 11.18 -34.77 11.64
N GLY A 317 9.89 -35.06 11.91
CA GLY A 317 9.48 -36.22 12.74
C GLY A 317 9.95 -37.55 12.15
N VAL A 318 9.75 -37.77 10.86
CA VAL A 318 10.21 -39.00 10.16
C VAL A 318 11.74 -39.10 10.19
N SER A 319 12.47 -37.99 10.00
CA SER A 319 13.94 -37.97 10.09
C SER A 319 14.43 -38.36 11.48
N LEU A 320 13.83 -37.82 12.54
CA LEU A 320 14.19 -38.18 13.92
C LEU A 320 13.94 -39.65 14.23
N ILE A 321 12.83 -40.22 13.74
CA ILE A 321 12.53 -41.66 13.90
C ILE A 321 13.57 -42.50 13.18
N LEU A 322 13.99 -42.14 11.96
CA LEU A 322 15.03 -42.87 11.22
C LEU A 322 16.38 -42.83 11.96
N VAL A 323 16.78 -41.69 12.50
CA VAL A 323 18.00 -41.54 13.29
C VAL A 323 17.93 -42.43 14.55
N ALA A 324 16.80 -42.44 15.25
CA ALA A 324 16.60 -43.30 16.43
C ALA A 324 16.70 -44.79 16.08
N LEU A 325 16.11 -45.22 14.95
CA LEU A 325 16.23 -46.60 14.47
C LEU A 325 17.67 -46.98 14.12
N ILE A 326 18.41 -46.09 13.47
CA ILE A 326 19.81 -46.33 13.15
C ILE A 326 20.65 -46.46 14.44
N LEU A 327 20.46 -45.57 15.41
CA LEU A 327 21.15 -45.67 16.70
C LEU A 327 20.79 -46.96 17.46
N TRP A 328 19.51 -47.30 17.48
CA TRP A 328 19.07 -48.59 18.07
C TRP A 328 19.73 -49.80 17.41
N PHE A 329 19.78 -49.82 16.07
CA PHE A 329 20.42 -50.89 15.30
C PHE A 329 21.93 -50.99 15.60
N ILE A 330 22.64 -49.85 15.70
CA ILE A 330 24.07 -49.79 16.06
C ILE A 330 24.28 -50.33 17.49
N LEU A 331 23.46 -49.90 18.43
CA LEU A 331 23.56 -50.39 19.84
C LEU A 331 23.24 -51.86 19.94
N TRP A 332 22.22 -52.36 19.23
CA TRP A 332 21.87 -53.76 19.16
C TRP A 332 23.00 -54.62 18.56
N LYS A 333 23.61 -54.15 17.48
CA LYS A 333 24.76 -54.82 16.84
C LYS A 333 25.98 -54.82 17.76
N ARG A 334 26.24 -53.76 18.51
CA ARG A 334 27.30 -53.68 19.53
C ARG A 334 27.03 -54.64 20.69
N LYS A 335 25.79 -54.75 21.16
CA LYS A 335 25.41 -55.68 22.23
C LYS A 335 25.62 -57.13 21.79
N LYS A 336 25.14 -57.46 20.59
CA LYS A 336 25.29 -58.83 20.02
C LYS A 336 26.76 -59.22 19.86
N LYS A 337 27.62 -58.29 19.42
CA LYS A 337 29.07 -58.52 19.30
C LYS A 337 29.72 -58.76 20.67
N LYS A 338 29.35 -57.99 21.71
CA LYS A 338 29.84 -58.20 23.08
C LYS A 338 29.40 -59.57 23.65
N GLU A 339 28.18 -59.99 23.40
CA GLU A 339 27.68 -61.29 23.83
C GLU A 339 28.42 -62.46 23.12
N GLU A 340 28.71 -62.35 21.83
CA GLU A 340 29.51 -63.33 21.11
C GLU A 340 30.95 -63.38 21.61
N GLU A 341 31.59 -62.27 21.91
CA GLU A 341 32.93 -62.19 22.48
C GLU A 341 32.97 -62.84 23.89
N ALA A 342 31.93 -62.55 24.73
CA ALA A 342 31.79 -63.14 26.05
C ALA A 342 31.66 -64.66 25.96
N ARG A 343 30.82 -65.16 25.03
CA ARG A 343 30.60 -66.58 24.77
C ARG A 343 31.88 -67.26 24.28
N LYS A 344 32.67 -66.61 23.39
CA LYS A 344 33.99 -67.16 22.95
C LYS A 344 34.97 -67.20 24.10
N LYS A 345 35.02 -66.22 24.98
CA LYS A 345 35.88 -66.24 26.21
C LYS A 345 35.50 -67.32 27.17
N GLU A 346 34.22 -67.55 27.39
CA GLU A 346 33.72 -68.64 28.28
C GLU A 346 34.05 -70.03 27.70
N LEU A 347 33.84 -70.26 26.41
CA LEU A 347 34.24 -71.48 25.73
C LEU A 347 35.74 -71.77 25.79
N ALA A 348 36.57 -70.72 25.64
CA ALA A 348 38.01 -70.81 25.78
C ALA A 348 38.44 -71.13 27.23
N ALA A 349 37.76 -70.51 28.23
CA ALA A 349 38.00 -70.83 29.64
C ALA A 349 37.61 -72.30 29.99
N ARG A 350 36.49 -72.82 29.48
CA ARG A 350 36.05 -74.19 29.65
C ARG A 350 37.04 -75.14 29.00
N LYS A 351 37.58 -74.92 27.80
CA LYS A 351 38.59 -75.68 27.15
C LYS A 351 39.93 -75.70 27.96
N ARG A 352 40.35 -74.61 28.57
CA ARG A 352 41.53 -74.50 29.44
C ARG A 352 41.37 -75.27 30.73
N LYS A 353 40.17 -75.27 31.37
CA LYS A 353 39.86 -76.06 32.56
C LYS A 353 39.93 -77.55 32.22
N LYS A 354 39.32 -78.02 31.10
CA LYS A 354 39.33 -79.40 30.65
C LYS A 354 40.78 -79.93 30.33
N LYS A 355 41.63 -79.05 29.76
CA LYS A 355 43.06 -79.38 29.55
C LYS A 355 43.86 -79.47 30.85
N LYS A 356 43.53 -78.71 31.88
CA LYS A 356 44.18 -78.85 33.23
C LYS A 356 43.77 -80.15 33.97
N SER A 357 42.49 -80.54 33.93
CA SER A 357 42.02 -81.72 34.59
C SER A 357 42.64 -82.99 33.97
N VAL A 358 42.78 -83.03 32.62
CA VAL A 358 43.42 -84.18 31.94
C VAL A 358 44.92 -84.27 32.20
N LYS A 359 45.56 -83.21 32.61
CA LYS A 359 46.99 -83.21 32.98
C LYS A 359 47.26 -83.60 34.41
N THR A 360 46.25 -83.56 35.29
CA THR A 360 46.33 -84.01 36.72
C THR A 360 46.03 -85.44 36.89
N GLU A 361 45.35 -86.13 35.94
CA GLU A 361 45.08 -87.58 35.94
C GLU A 361 46.22 -88.41 35.31
N LYS A 362 47.26 -87.77 34.78
CA LYS A 362 48.43 -88.47 34.20
C LYS A 362 49.73 -88.23 35.01
N LYS A 363 49.62 -88.01 36.30
CA LYS A 363 50.70 -88.07 37.30
C LYS A 363 50.32 -89.00 38.39
#